data_085991a0fb9f53a1aecfb8b43f2a58c1
#
_entry.id   085991a0fb9f53a1aecfb8b43f2a58c1
#
_cell.length_a   1.000
_cell.length_b   1.000
_cell.length_c   1.000
_cell.angle_alpha   90.00
_cell.angle_beta   90.00
_cell.angle_gamma   90.00
#
_symmetry.space_group_name_H-M   'P 1'
#
loop_
_entity.id
_entity.type
_entity.pdbx_description
1 polymer ?
#
loop_
_entity_poly.entity_id
_entity_poly.type
_entity_poly.pdbx_seq_one_letter_code
_entity_poly.pdbx_strand_id
1 'polypeptide(L)'
;LHTTIVCIFSPKNWGNYKTNIYSLPKSPGTYSISKIDSIDTEGLVTGAVYNPESEEIILTGYTIFDPFIYYISDFSGNNFSDGSNLRVAPSFEGSIQIEGIAAFDAHQYYVSSEKMGADASILHRLKLTDFAEISANDVFEILVYPNPIGDLLTIKNTDVKEVNIFTTKGELVLTSNQSSINTEHLKRGTYLVQVISNDNKTILLQIVK
;
A
#
# COMPACT_ATOMS: atom_id res chain seq x y z
N LEU A 1 -19.17 -10.64 9.79
CA LEU A 1 -18.48 -10.30 11.05
C LEU A 1 -19.39 -10.61 12.24
N HIS A 2 -18.85 -11.35 13.22
CA HIS A 2 -19.63 -11.65 14.44
C HIS A 2 -20.08 -10.36 15.11
N THR A 3 -21.36 -10.28 15.42
CA THR A 3 -22.00 -9.11 16.06
C THR A 3 -21.46 -8.80 17.46
N THR A 4 -20.64 -9.68 18.03
CA THR A 4 -20.19 -9.65 19.42
C THR A 4 -18.76 -9.15 19.65
N ILE A 5 -17.95 -8.97 18.59
CA ILE A 5 -16.55 -8.52 18.70
C ILE A 5 -16.29 -7.31 17.80
N VAL A 6 -15.21 -6.58 18.12
CA VAL A 6 -14.61 -5.53 17.31
C VAL A 6 -13.22 -6.00 16.90
N CYS A 7 -12.89 -5.89 15.62
CA CYS A 7 -11.53 -6.10 15.15
C CYS A 7 -10.79 -4.76 15.06
N ILE A 8 -9.55 -4.74 15.52
CA ILE A 8 -8.67 -3.57 15.50
C ILE A 8 -7.47 -3.90 14.66
N PHE A 9 -7.20 -3.06 13.65
CA PHE A 9 -6.00 -3.10 12.83
C PHE A 9 -4.95 -2.17 13.45
N SER A 10 -3.73 -2.68 13.68
CA SER A 10 -2.67 -1.87 14.27
C SER A 10 -2.14 -0.86 13.24
N PRO A 11 -2.14 0.44 13.56
CA PRO A 11 -1.64 1.44 12.63
C PRO A 11 -0.11 1.55 12.68
N LYS A 12 0.46 2.11 11.59
CA LYS A 12 1.84 2.64 11.46
C LYS A 12 2.93 1.73 12.04
N ASN A 13 2.94 0.45 11.66
CA ASN A 13 3.98 -0.48 12.10
C ASN A 13 5.27 -0.30 11.29
N TRP A 14 6.17 0.54 11.78
CA TRP A 14 7.46 0.85 11.16
C TRP A 14 8.47 -0.31 11.20
N GLY A 15 8.21 -1.34 12.01
CA GLY A 15 9.16 -2.43 12.19
C GLY A 15 9.20 -3.42 11.03
N ASN A 16 8.04 -3.69 10.41
CA ASN A 16 7.93 -4.71 9.36
C ASN A 16 6.80 -4.47 8.35
N TYR A 17 6.13 -3.31 8.38
CA TYR A 17 5.01 -2.94 7.51
C TYR A 17 3.80 -3.89 7.56
N LYS A 18 3.71 -4.72 8.60
CA LYS A 18 2.54 -5.58 8.82
C LYS A 18 1.54 -4.89 9.72
N THR A 19 0.28 -4.94 9.36
CA THR A 19 -0.78 -4.60 10.28
C THR A 19 -1.17 -5.85 11.06
N ASN A 20 -1.09 -5.77 12.39
CA ASN A 20 -1.58 -6.83 13.27
C ASN A 20 -3.06 -6.60 13.56
N ILE A 21 -3.81 -7.67 13.67
CA ILE A 21 -5.25 -7.63 13.89
C ILE A 21 -5.55 -8.23 15.26
N TYR A 22 -6.34 -7.51 16.02
CA TYR A 22 -6.76 -7.88 17.37
C TYR A 22 -8.28 -7.89 17.45
N SER A 23 -8.84 -8.68 18.35
CA SER A 23 -10.27 -8.68 18.62
C SER A 23 -10.56 -8.43 20.08
N LEU A 24 -11.67 -7.76 20.35
CA LEU A 24 -12.18 -7.54 21.70
C LEU A 24 -13.72 -7.56 21.70
N PRO A 25 -14.36 -7.87 22.86
CA PRO A 25 -15.80 -7.80 22.99
C PRO A 25 -16.33 -6.37 22.78
N LYS A 26 -17.54 -6.24 22.23
CA LYS A 26 -18.22 -4.93 22.09
C LYS A 26 -18.73 -4.35 23.41
N SER A 27 -18.84 -5.16 24.45
CA SER A 27 -19.30 -4.70 25.78
C SER A 27 -18.21 -3.86 26.45
N PRO A 28 -18.54 -2.80 27.18
CA PRO A 28 -17.56 -2.06 27.97
C PRO A 28 -16.86 -2.95 29.00
N GLY A 29 -15.55 -2.75 29.18
CA GLY A 29 -14.76 -3.55 30.11
C GLY A 29 -13.26 -3.31 29.96
N THR A 30 -12.47 -4.00 30.77
CA THR A 30 -11.01 -4.08 30.64
C THR A 30 -10.66 -5.47 30.12
N TYR A 31 -9.94 -5.51 29.00
CA TYR A 31 -9.64 -6.77 28.32
C TYR A 31 -8.15 -6.92 28.08
N SER A 32 -7.67 -8.15 28.21
CA SER A 32 -6.39 -8.55 27.66
C SER A 32 -6.65 -9.01 26.22
N ILE A 33 -6.04 -8.33 25.26
CA ILE A 33 -6.21 -8.65 23.84
C ILE A 33 -5.04 -9.47 23.32
N SER A 34 -5.34 -10.38 22.40
CA SER A 34 -4.34 -11.18 21.68
C SER A 34 -4.43 -10.90 20.19
N LYS A 35 -3.30 -10.96 19.53
CA LYS A 35 -3.26 -10.92 18.07
C LYS A 35 -3.97 -12.15 17.52
N ILE A 36 -4.92 -11.93 16.61
CA ILE A 36 -5.67 -12.99 15.94
C ILE A 36 -5.18 -13.22 14.51
N ASP A 37 -4.65 -12.18 13.84
CA ASP A 37 -4.15 -12.27 12.47
C ASP A 37 -3.12 -11.19 12.20
N SER A 38 -2.48 -11.22 11.02
CA SER A 38 -1.51 -10.23 10.58
C SER A 38 -1.41 -10.21 9.06
N ILE A 39 -1.52 -9.04 8.45
CA ILE A 39 -1.44 -8.85 7.00
C ILE A 39 -0.20 -8.01 6.67
N ASP A 40 0.55 -8.46 5.68
CA ASP A 40 1.64 -7.67 5.10
C ASP A 40 1.05 -6.71 4.06
N THR A 41 1.00 -5.44 4.41
CA THR A 41 0.44 -4.39 3.54
C THR A 41 1.51 -3.64 2.76
N GLU A 42 2.79 -4.01 2.96
CA GLU A 42 3.94 -3.36 2.33
C GLU A 42 3.94 -1.82 2.51
N GLY A 43 3.46 -1.37 3.66
CA GLY A 43 3.37 0.05 3.99
C GLY A 43 2.71 0.29 5.34
N LEU A 44 2.56 1.56 5.70
CA LEU A 44 2.02 1.98 6.98
C LEU A 44 0.50 2.14 6.87
N VAL A 45 -0.26 1.26 7.49
CA VAL A 45 -1.71 1.40 7.60
C VAL A 45 -2.05 2.57 8.51
N THR A 46 -2.96 3.43 8.08
CA THR A 46 -3.40 4.62 8.83
C THR A 46 -4.89 4.62 9.12
N GLY A 47 -5.68 3.99 8.26
CA GLY A 47 -7.12 3.88 8.43
C GLY A 47 -7.66 2.52 8.01
N ALA A 48 -8.83 2.17 8.54
CA ALA A 48 -9.53 0.94 8.20
C ALA A 48 -11.05 1.18 8.26
N VAL A 49 -11.79 0.60 7.34
CA VAL A 49 -13.24 0.57 7.36
C VAL A 49 -13.75 -0.80 6.95
N TYR A 50 -14.76 -1.30 7.63
CA TYR A 50 -15.57 -2.43 7.18
C TYR A 50 -16.82 -1.89 6.50
N ASN A 51 -17.05 -2.33 5.28
CA ASN A 51 -18.27 -2.02 4.54
C ASN A 51 -19.25 -3.19 4.66
N PRO A 52 -20.38 -3.04 5.38
CA PRO A 52 -21.33 -4.13 5.58
C PRO A 52 -22.17 -4.43 4.33
N GLU A 53 -22.24 -3.51 3.35
CA GLU A 53 -23.01 -3.71 2.12
C GLU A 53 -22.27 -4.61 1.14
N SER A 54 -20.93 -4.49 1.07
CA SER A 54 -20.09 -5.32 0.22
C SER A 54 -19.37 -6.45 0.99
N GLU A 55 -19.49 -6.48 2.31
CA GLU A 55 -18.79 -7.43 3.22
C GLU A 55 -17.26 -7.37 3.12
N GLU A 56 -16.71 -6.20 2.90
CA GLU A 56 -15.30 -5.97 2.61
C GLU A 56 -14.64 -5.08 3.66
N ILE A 57 -13.33 -5.25 3.79
CA ILE A 57 -12.48 -4.37 4.60
C ILE A 57 -11.55 -3.62 3.67
N ILE A 58 -11.53 -2.29 3.81
CA ILE A 58 -10.62 -1.43 3.09
C ILE A 58 -9.68 -0.78 4.10
N LEU A 59 -8.38 -0.97 3.89
CA LEU A 59 -7.35 -0.27 4.64
C LEU A 59 -6.79 0.86 3.78
N THR A 60 -6.45 1.96 4.41
CA THR A 60 -5.68 3.03 3.79
C THR A 60 -4.32 3.13 4.45
N GLY A 61 -3.35 3.62 3.70
CA GLY A 61 -2.02 3.81 4.21
C GLY A 61 -1.12 4.49 3.21
N TYR A 62 0.15 4.61 3.57
CA TYR A 62 1.16 5.18 2.69
C TYR A 62 2.52 4.50 2.90
N THR A 63 3.34 4.61 1.87
CA THR A 63 4.78 4.37 1.92
C THR A 63 5.50 5.73 2.03
N ILE A 64 6.83 5.74 1.91
CA ILE A 64 7.59 6.99 1.84
C ILE A 64 7.18 7.85 0.62
N PHE A 65 6.68 7.21 -0.44
CA PHE A 65 6.45 7.87 -1.73
C PHE A 65 4.98 7.97 -2.11
N ASP A 66 4.18 6.96 -1.80
CA ASP A 66 2.84 6.81 -2.37
C ASP A 66 1.81 6.38 -1.34
N PRO A 67 0.57 6.91 -1.45
CA PRO A 67 -0.57 6.36 -0.75
C PRO A 67 -0.93 4.98 -1.31
N PHE A 68 -1.58 4.15 -0.51
CA PHE A 68 -2.18 2.91 -0.98
C PHE A 68 -3.56 2.68 -0.38
N ILE A 69 -4.34 1.90 -1.10
CA ILE A 69 -5.57 1.28 -0.63
C ILE A 69 -5.32 -0.23 -0.63
N TYR A 70 -5.61 -0.89 0.47
CA TYR A 70 -5.52 -2.34 0.60
C TYR A 70 -6.91 -2.90 0.84
N TYR A 71 -7.31 -3.75 -0.05
CA TYR A 71 -8.65 -4.28 -0.14
C TYR A 71 -8.66 -5.74 0.30
N ILE A 72 -9.62 -6.13 1.15
CA ILE A 72 -9.74 -7.48 1.68
C ILE A 72 -11.18 -7.93 1.50
N SER A 73 -11.39 -9.01 0.73
CA SER A 73 -12.68 -9.65 0.49
C SER A 73 -12.60 -11.16 0.69
N ASP A 74 -13.71 -11.84 0.59
CA ASP A 74 -13.83 -13.32 0.62
C ASP A 74 -13.20 -13.98 1.85
N PHE A 75 -12.98 -13.24 2.94
CA PHE A 75 -12.44 -13.78 4.16
C PHE A 75 -13.50 -14.54 4.98
N SER A 76 -13.08 -15.57 5.71
CA SER A 76 -13.97 -16.36 6.55
C SER A 76 -13.77 -16.05 8.04
N GLY A 77 -14.82 -15.58 8.69
CA GLY A 77 -14.79 -15.24 10.10
C GLY A 77 -13.79 -14.12 10.41
N ASN A 78 -12.73 -14.42 11.14
CA ASN A 78 -11.67 -13.47 11.51
C ASN A 78 -10.32 -13.78 10.82
N ASN A 79 -10.29 -14.67 9.83
CA ASN A 79 -9.10 -15.02 9.06
C ASN A 79 -8.99 -14.10 7.86
N PHE A 80 -8.55 -12.86 8.08
CA PHE A 80 -8.50 -11.82 7.06
C PHE A 80 -7.39 -12.05 6.05
N SER A 81 -6.27 -12.66 6.49
CA SER A 81 -5.13 -13.00 5.63
C SER A 81 -5.44 -14.10 4.60
N ASP A 82 -6.45 -14.95 4.86
CA ASP A 82 -6.86 -16.04 3.98
C ASP A 82 -7.85 -15.58 2.88
N GLY A 83 -8.32 -14.34 2.94
CA GLY A 83 -9.21 -13.75 1.94
C GLY A 83 -8.47 -13.31 0.68
N SER A 84 -9.25 -12.83 -0.29
CA SER A 84 -8.72 -12.15 -1.47
C SER A 84 -8.17 -10.79 -1.06
N ASN A 85 -6.92 -10.51 -1.39
CA ASN A 85 -6.22 -9.31 -1.00
C ASN A 85 -5.71 -8.57 -2.25
N LEU A 86 -6.03 -7.28 -2.36
CA LEU A 86 -5.59 -6.43 -3.46
C LEU A 86 -5.01 -5.12 -2.91
N ARG A 87 -3.78 -4.81 -3.30
CA ARG A 87 -3.13 -3.53 -3.00
C ARG A 87 -3.12 -2.65 -4.25
N VAL A 88 -3.62 -1.44 -4.11
CA VAL A 88 -3.70 -0.47 -5.21
C VAL A 88 -3.03 0.84 -4.77
N ALA A 89 -2.29 1.48 -5.67
CA ALA A 89 -1.74 2.81 -5.49
C ALA A 89 -2.61 3.82 -6.23
N PRO A 90 -3.56 4.49 -5.56
CA PRO A 90 -4.41 5.47 -6.22
C PRO A 90 -3.63 6.75 -6.51
N SER A 91 -3.92 7.40 -7.63
CA SER A 91 -3.41 8.73 -7.93
C SER A 91 -4.27 9.77 -7.20
N PHE A 92 -3.84 10.19 -6.03
CA PHE A 92 -4.43 11.33 -5.33
C PHE A 92 -3.64 12.61 -5.65
N GLU A 93 -4.35 13.68 -5.96
CA GLU A 93 -3.72 15.00 -6.07
C GLU A 93 -3.31 15.51 -4.66
N GLY A 94 -2.11 16.07 -4.55
CA GLY A 94 -1.60 16.66 -3.31
C GLY A 94 -0.86 15.66 -2.42
N SER A 95 -1.20 15.60 -1.14
CA SER A 95 -0.47 14.84 -0.13
C SER A 95 -0.51 13.32 -0.35
N ILE A 96 0.64 12.68 -0.14
CA ILE A 96 0.78 11.22 -0.13
C ILE A 96 0.37 10.60 1.21
N GLN A 97 0.28 11.36 2.29
CA GLN A 97 -0.09 10.85 3.62
C GLN A 97 -1.61 10.86 3.78
N ILE A 98 -2.21 9.72 3.49
CA ILE A 98 -3.63 9.48 3.77
C ILE A 98 -3.79 8.91 5.17
N GLU A 99 -4.80 9.40 5.93
CA GLU A 99 -4.91 9.10 7.36
C GLU A 99 -6.23 8.44 7.75
N GLY A 100 -7.28 8.59 6.98
CA GLY A 100 -8.56 8.01 7.33
C GLY A 100 -9.38 7.61 6.14
N ILE A 101 -10.32 6.69 6.36
CA ILE A 101 -11.29 6.23 5.38
C ILE A 101 -12.66 6.04 6.02
N ALA A 102 -13.71 6.36 5.28
CA ALA A 102 -15.09 6.08 5.64
C ALA A 102 -15.86 5.58 4.43
N ALA A 103 -16.69 4.56 4.61
CA ALA A 103 -17.61 4.10 3.59
C ALA A 103 -18.82 5.05 3.48
N PHE A 104 -19.23 5.35 2.26
CA PHE A 104 -20.45 6.11 1.96
C PHE A 104 -21.57 5.19 1.47
N ASP A 105 -21.26 4.26 0.57
CA ASP A 105 -22.12 3.19 0.09
C ASP A 105 -21.28 1.95 -0.26
N ALA A 106 -21.87 0.97 -0.93
CA ALA A 106 -21.18 -0.28 -1.31
C ALA A 106 -19.89 -0.06 -2.13
N HIS A 107 -19.81 1.05 -2.87
CA HIS A 107 -18.74 1.28 -3.85
C HIS A 107 -18.07 2.65 -3.71
N GLN A 108 -18.50 3.49 -2.79
CA GLN A 108 -17.95 4.82 -2.60
C GLN A 108 -17.38 5.00 -1.20
N TYR A 109 -16.21 5.61 -1.14
CA TYR A 109 -15.47 5.87 0.08
C TYR A 109 -14.95 7.30 0.08
N TYR A 110 -14.77 7.87 1.25
CA TYR A 110 -14.04 9.10 1.45
C TYR A 110 -12.73 8.81 2.17
N VAL A 111 -11.64 9.36 1.62
CA VAL A 111 -10.28 9.20 2.15
C VAL A 111 -9.73 10.57 2.47
N SER A 112 -9.28 10.78 3.71
CA SER A 112 -8.67 12.03 4.13
C SER A 112 -7.16 11.96 4.04
N SER A 113 -6.53 13.08 3.63
CA SER A 113 -5.09 13.25 3.67
C SER A 113 -4.67 14.28 4.71
N GLU A 114 -3.46 14.12 5.26
CA GLU A 114 -2.84 15.08 6.15
C GLU A 114 -2.23 16.26 5.35
N LYS A 115 -2.11 17.41 5.99
CA LYS A 115 -1.37 18.54 5.43
C LYS A 115 0.12 18.24 5.41
N MET A 116 0.76 18.37 4.24
CA MET A 116 2.20 18.23 4.09
C MET A 116 2.82 19.50 3.50
N GLY A 117 3.63 20.19 4.29
CA GLY A 117 4.31 21.38 3.81
C GLY A 117 3.33 22.46 3.34
N ALA A 118 3.35 22.77 2.04
CA ALA A 118 2.45 23.74 1.40
C ALA A 118 1.10 23.12 0.97
N ASP A 119 1.01 21.78 0.88
CA ASP A 119 -0.18 21.08 0.43
C ASP A 119 -1.26 21.08 1.53
N ALA A 120 -2.49 21.38 1.14
CA ALA A 120 -3.63 21.37 2.05
C ALA A 120 -4.07 19.94 2.39
N SER A 121 -4.73 19.76 3.54
CA SER A 121 -5.50 18.53 3.80
C SER A 121 -6.65 18.43 2.81
N ILE A 122 -6.85 17.27 2.21
CA ILE A 122 -7.85 17.02 1.18
C ILE A 122 -8.74 15.85 1.59
N LEU A 123 -10.02 15.95 1.26
CA LEU A 123 -10.96 14.84 1.32
C LEU A 123 -11.19 14.33 -0.10
N HIS A 124 -10.65 13.15 -0.38
CA HIS A 124 -10.77 12.48 -1.67
C HIS A 124 -12.01 11.58 -1.69
N ARG A 125 -12.69 11.53 -2.83
CA ARG A 125 -13.73 10.53 -3.08
C ARG A 125 -13.15 9.39 -3.90
N LEU A 126 -13.21 8.18 -3.36
CA LEU A 126 -12.76 6.94 -3.99
C LEU A 126 -13.99 6.13 -4.44
N LYS A 127 -14.00 5.68 -5.68
CA LYS A 127 -15.00 4.73 -6.20
C LYS A 127 -14.32 3.39 -6.47
N LEU A 128 -14.85 2.31 -5.88
CA LEU A 128 -14.31 0.96 -6.08
C LEU A 128 -14.70 0.34 -7.42
N THR A 129 -15.70 0.86 -8.11
CA THR A 129 -16.04 0.41 -9.47
C THR A 129 -14.86 0.53 -10.43
N ASP A 130 -13.94 1.44 -10.13
CA ASP A 130 -12.73 1.64 -10.92
C ASP A 130 -11.68 0.51 -10.69
N PHE A 131 -11.87 -0.32 -9.66
CA PHE A 131 -11.00 -1.47 -9.35
C PHE A 131 -11.55 -2.81 -9.83
N ALA A 132 -12.87 -2.96 -9.92
CA ALA A 132 -13.51 -4.19 -10.41
C ALA A 132 -13.31 -4.41 -11.92
N GLU A 133 -12.97 -3.36 -12.68
CA GLU A 133 -12.62 -3.43 -14.09
C GLU A 133 -11.12 -3.68 -14.34
N ILE A 134 -10.27 -3.66 -13.31
CA ILE A 134 -8.91 -4.19 -13.43
C ILE A 134 -9.04 -5.72 -13.47
N SER A 135 -9.36 -6.22 -14.65
CA SER A 135 -9.34 -7.66 -14.90
C SER A 135 -7.93 -8.18 -14.56
N ALA A 136 -7.83 -9.42 -14.09
CA ALA A 136 -6.57 -10.10 -13.82
C ALA A 136 -5.59 -10.14 -15.04
N ASN A 137 -6.01 -9.61 -16.19
CA ASN A 137 -5.23 -9.45 -17.41
C ASN A 137 -4.52 -8.10 -17.52
N ASP A 138 -4.80 -7.12 -16.65
CA ASP A 138 -4.12 -5.81 -16.60
C ASP A 138 -3.09 -5.70 -15.48
N VAL A 139 -2.63 -6.82 -14.92
CA VAL A 139 -1.41 -6.85 -14.13
C VAL A 139 -0.24 -6.60 -15.10
N PHE A 140 0.03 -5.33 -15.36
CA PHE A 140 1.32 -4.91 -15.91
C PHE A 140 2.36 -5.22 -14.83
N GLU A 141 2.83 -6.44 -14.85
CA GLU A 141 3.92 -6.86 -13.99
C GLU A 141 5.20 -6.21 -14.49
N ILE A 142 5.47 -4.98 -14.05
CA ILE A 142 6.76 -4.35 -14.27
C ILE A 142 7.80 -5.20 -13.55
N LEU A 143 8.66 -5.83 -14.32
CA LEU A 143 9.71 -6.69 -13.77
C LEU A 143 10.98 -5.89 -13.54
N VAL A 144 11.47 -5.90 -12.31
CA VAL A 144 12.75 -5.30 -11.92
C VAL A 144 13.68 -6.40 -11.40
N TYR A 145 14.79 -6.61 -12.09
CA TYR A 145 15.70 -7.72 -11.77
C TYR A 145 17.14 -7.42 -12.16
N PRO A 146 18.14 -8.21 -11.64
CA PRO A 146 17.98 -9.22 -10.62
C PRO A 146 17.72 -8.61 -9.24
N ASN A 147 17.23 -9.40 -8.29
CA ASN A 147 17.18 -9.07 -6.88
C ASN A 147 17.68 -10.30 -6.07
N PRO A 148 18.84 -10.25 -5.42
CA PRO A 148 19.75 -9.11 -5.27
C PRO A 148 20.36 -8.60 -6.58
N ILE A 149 20.57 -7.27 -6.64
CA ILE A 149 21.18 -6.65 -7.82
C ILE A 149 22.70 -6.82 -7.84
N GLY A 150 23.22 -7.01 -9.07
CA GLY A 150 24.65 -6.90 -9.35
C GLY A 150 25.03 -5.49 -9.78
N ASP A 151 25.82 -5.39 -10.84
CA ASP A 151 26.24 -4.10 -11.40
C ASP A 151 25.24 -3.50 -12.37
N LEU A 152 24.20 -4.26 -12.72
CA LEU A 152 23.15 -3.85 -13.62
C LEU A 152 21.77 -4.18 -13.03
N LEU A 153 20.86 -3.21 -13.05
CA LEU A 153 19.46 -3.35 -12.76
C LEU A 153 18.67 -3.23 -14.06
N THR A 154 17.77 -4.16 -14.33
CA THR A 154 16.97 -4.19 -15.56
C THR A 154 15.49 -4.08 -15.22
N ILE A 155 14.77 -3.28 -16.01
CA ILE A 155 13.32 -3.08 -15.93
C ILE A 155 12.72 -3.59 -17.23
N LYS A 156 11.69 -4.42 -17.14
CA LYS A 156 10.94 -4.96 -18.29
C LYS A 156 9.44 -4.74 -18.16
N ASN A 157 8.74 -4.99 -19.25
CA ASN A 157 7.28 -4.91 -19.38
C ASN A 157 6.72 -3.50 -19.18
N THR A 158 7.55 -2.46 -19.36
CA THR A 158 7.10 -1.06 -19.36
C THR A 158 8.06 -0.20 -20.16
N ASP A 159 7.54 0.89 -20.73
CA ASP A 159 8.32 1.98 -21.27
C ASP A 159 8.67 2.95 -20.12
N VAL A 160 9.94 2.95 -19.75
CA VAL A 160 10.44 3.71 -18.60
C VAL A 160 10.48 5.20 -18.92
N LYS A 161 9.79 6.01 -18.12
CA LYS A 161 9.91 7.48 -18.13
C LYS A 161 11.01 7.91 -17.17
N GLU A 162 11.00 7.36 -15.96
CA GLU A 162 11.95 7.70 -14.91
C GLU A 162 12.10 6.54 -13.90
N VAL A 163 13.29 6.36 -13.40
CA VAL A 163 13.61 5.46 -12.30
C VAL A 163 14.38 6.22 -11.26
N ASN A 164 13.91 6.15 -10.02
CA ASN A 164 14.58 6.73 -8.88
C ASN A 164 14.97 5.63 -7.89
N ILE A 165 16.21 5.63 -7.44
CA ILE A 165 16.69 4.70 -6.41
C ILE A 165 17.02 5.50 -5.16
N PHE A 166 16.46 5.03 -4.03
CA PHE A 166 16.59 5.69 -2.74
C PHE A 166 17.18 4.74 -1.71
N THR A 167 17.85 5.29 -0.72
CA THR A 167 18.15 4.56 0.52
C THR A 167 16.85 4.26 1.28
N THR A 168 16.91 3.34 2.23
CA THR A 168 15.78 3.07 3.16
C THR A 168 15.41 4.27 4.05
N LYS A 169 16.25 5.33 4.06
CA LYS A 169 15.96 6.59 4.75
C LYS A 169 15.30 7.63 3.83
N GLY A 170 15.03 7.27 2.56
CA GLY A 170 14.42 8.17 1.58
C GLY A 170 15.39 9.11 0.86
N GLU A 171 16.71 8.95 1.03
CA GLU A 171 17.70 9.75 0.30
C GLU A 171 17.81 9.26 -1.14
N LEU A 172 17.60 10.12 -2.12
CA LEU A 172 17.78 9.82 -3.54
C LEU A 172 19.26 9.59 -3.83
N VAL A 173 19.60 8.40 -4.38
CA VAL A 173 21.01 8.02 -4.68
C VAL A 173 21.26 7.86 -6.18
N LEU A 174 20.20 7.68 -6.98
CA LEU A 174 20.31 7.55 -8.43
C LEU A 174 18.98 7.90 -9.10
N THR A 175 19.07 8.60 -10.26
CA THR A 175 17.95 8.78 -11.18
C THR A 175 18.37 8.37 -12.58
N SER A 176 17.48 7.72 -13.34
CA SER A 176 17.69 7.29 -14.71
C SER A 176 16.39 7.33 -15.50
N ASN A 177 16.47 7.48 -16.82
CA ASN A 177 15.35 7.30 -17.73
C ASN A 177 15.52 6.06 -18.63
N GLN A 178 16.43 5.18 -18.28
CA GLN A 178 16.72 3.96 -19.03
C GLN A 178 16.17 2.73 -18.32
N SER A 179 15.79 1.72 -19.08
CA SER A 179 15.36 0.41 -18.59
C SER A 179 16.52 -0.49 -18.11
N SER A 180 17.75 -0.08 -18.36
CA SER A 180 18.96 -0.79 -17.94
C SER A 180 19.88 0.20 -17.24
N ILE A 181 20.13 0.01 -15.97
CA ILE A 181 20.73 0.99 -15.06
C ILE A 181 22.00 0.41 -14.45
N ASN A 182 23.12 1.12 -14.62
CA ASN A 182 24.37 0.76 -13.95
C ASN A 182 24.27 1.10 -12.45
N THR A 183 24.43 0.09 -11.62
CA THR A 183 24.35 0.14 -10.16
C THR A 183 25.66 -0.23 -9.47
N GLU A 184 26.77 -0.35 -10.23
CA GLU A 184 28.08 -0.75 -9.70
C GLU A 184 28.56 0.14 -8.54
N HIS A 185 28.26 1.44 -8.62
CA HIS A 185 28.65 2.43 -7.61
C HIS A 185 27.80 2.40 -6.33
N LEU A 186 26.67 1.67 -6.33
CA LEU A 186 25.85 1.52 -5.14
C LEU A 186 26.55 0.59 -4.13
N LYS A 187 26.53 0.98 -2.88
CA LYS A 187 27.06 0.15 -1.79
C LYS A 187 26.12 -1.04 -1.50
N ARG A 188 26.65 -2.08 -0.90
CA ARG A 188 25.80 -3.19 -0.41
C ARG A 188 24.80 -2.67 0.61
N GLY A 189 23.54 -3.08 0.45
CA GLY A 189 22.44 -2.63 1.29
C GLY A 189 21.08 -2.81 0.65
N THR A 190 20.06 -2.37 1.34
CA THR A 190 18.69 -2.35 0.86
C THR A 190 18.35 -0.98 0.30
N TYR A 191 17.68 -0.97 -0.85
CA TYR A 191 17.28 0.23 -1.57
C TYR A 191 15.79 0.13 -1.95
N LEU A 192 15.19 1.28 -2.18
CA LEU A 192 13.85 1.40 -2.75
C LEU A 192 13.98 1.91 -4.18
N VAL A 193 13.38 1.22 -5.12
CA VAL A 193 13.36 1.58 -6.54
C VAL A 193 11.95 2.00 -6.92
N GLN A 194 11.82 3.25 -7.31
CA GLN A 194 10.61 3.80 -7.90
C GLN A 194 10.76 3.76 -9.42
N VAL A 195 9.83 3.13 -10.11
CA VAL A 195 9.75 3.13 -11.58
C VAL A 195 8.50 3.88 -12.00
N ILE A 196 8.67 4.91 -12.81
CA ILE A 196 7.61 5.69 -13.42
C ILE A 196 7.58 5.37 -14.91
N SER A 197 6.46 4.89 -15.41
CA SER A 197 6.27 4.59 -16.83
C SER A 197 5.79 5.80 -17.63
N ASN A 198 5.87 5.72 -18.97
CA ASN A 198 5.42 6.81 -19.84
C ASN A 198 3.91 7.08 -19.76
N ASP A 199 3.11 6.10 -19.36
CA ASP A 199 1.67 6.24 -19.05
C ASP A 199 1.39 6.73 -17.63
N ASN A 200 2.45 7.22 -16.93
CA ASN A 200 2.43 7.75 -15.56
C ASN A 200 2.02 6.72 -14.47
N LYS A 201 2.11 5.44 -14.74
CA LYS A 201 2.03 4.43 -13.70
C LYS A 201 3.31 4.42 -12.88
N THR A 202 3.18 4.28 -11.59
CA THR A 202 4.32 4.24 -10.66
C THR A 202 4.29 2.93 -9.88
N ILE A 203 5.43 2.25 -9.81
CA ILE A 203 5.64 1.15 -8.89
C ILE A 203 6.82 1.45 -7.96
N LEU A 204 6.76 0.91 -6.77
CA LEU A 204 7.85 0.95 -5.80
C LEU A 204 8.21 -0.47 -5.39
N LEU A 205 9.50 -0.77 -5.44
CA LEU A 205 10.04 -2.10 -5.13
C LEU A 205 11.20 -1.98 -4.15
N GLN A 206 11.33 -2.96 -3.29
CA GLN A 206 12.53 -3.12 -2.47
C GLN A 206 13.51 -4.05 -3.18
N ILE A 207 14.75 -3.62 -3.27
CA ILE A 207 15.85 -4.41 -3.83
C ILE A 207 17.02 -4.48 -2.84
N VAL A 208 17.84 -5.51 -3.00
CA VAL A 208 19.05 -5.74 -2.21
C VAL A 208 20.27 -5.72 -3.14
N LYS A 209 21.35 -5.04 -2.73
CA LYS A 209 22.65 -5.09 -3.38
C LYS A 209 23.68 -5.79 -2.52
#